data_10aebf7cf6950e1dba14e088636e1520
#
_entry.id   10aebf7cf6950e1dba14e088636e1520
#
_cell.length_a   1.000
_cell.length_b   1.000
_cell.length_c   1.000
_cell.angle_alpha   90.00
_cell.angle_beta   90.00
_cell.angle_gamma   90.00
#
_symmetry.space_group_name_H-M   'P 1'
#
loop_
_entity.id
_entity.type
_entity.pdbx_description
1 polymer ?
#
loop_
_entity_poly.entity_id
_entity_poly.type
_entity_poly.pdbx_seq_one_letter_code
_entity_poly.pdbx_strand_id
1 'polypeptide(L)'
;MRENKRPPPDIGELIRFCCAESRARSISLVGDFNEWNPNSHPMEPWRKGWWTVQVPLNPGRHYYRFLVDGKARLDPHAEETARDEHGEQVSVITLI
;
A
#
# COMPACT_ATOMS: atom_id res chain seq x y z
N MET A 1 19.04 31.68 5.22
CA MET A 1 18.45 31.07 5.28
C MET A 1 18.38 30.04 5.25
N ARG A 2 18.14 29.72 5.61
CA ARG A 2 18.01 28.62 5.55
C ARG A 2 17.08 28.09 5.41
N GLU A 3 16.99 28.04 4.96
CA GLU A 3 15.97 27.46 4.67
C GLU A 3 15.72 26.26 5.35
N ASN A 4 14.55 25.83 5.64
CA ASN A 4 14.22 24.61 6.27
C ASN A 4 14.47 23.46 5.34
N LYS A 5 15.30 22.53 5.76
CA LYS A 5 15.63 21.39 4.94
C LYS A 5 14.89 20.14 5.30
N ARG A 6 14.03 20.19 6.28
CA ARG A 6 13.28 19.03 6.66
C ARG A 6 12.29 18.68 5.58
N PRO A 7 12.19 17.42 5.17
CA PRO A 7 11.17 17.05 4.19
C PRO A 7 9.76 17.20 4.77
N PRO A 8 8.77 17.40 3.93
CA PRO A 8 7.38 17.39 4.40
C PRO A 8 7.05 16.10 5.14
N PRO A 9 6.11 16.15 6.09
CA PRO A 9 5.79 14.95 6.86
C PRO A 9 5.29 13.79 6.02
N ASP A 10 4.74 14.06 4.84
CA ASP A 10 4.20 13.02 3.99
C ASP A 10 5.24 12.44 3.04
N ILE A 11 6.48 12.91 3.08
CA ILE A 11 7.55 12.32 2.31
C ILE A 11 8.27 11.34 3.20
N GLY A 12 8.05 10.09 2.99
CA GLY A 12 8.75 9.06 3.71
C GLY A 12 9.63 8.29 2.78
N GLU A 13 9.97 7.10 3.20
CA GLU A 13 10.67 6.17 2.35
C GLU A 13 9.73 5.70 1.26
N LEU A 14 10.22 5.66 0.03
CA LEU A 14 9.40 5.23 -1.10
C LEU A 14 9.34 3.71 -1.13
N ILE A 15 8.16 3.18 -0.90
CA ILE A 15 7.95 1.74 -0.76
C ILE A 15 7.23 1.24 -1.98
N ARG A 16 7.75 0.17 -2.58
CA ARG A 16 7.10 -0.47 -3.71
C ARG A 16 6.23 -1.61 -3.23
N PHE A 17 4.97 -1.57 -3.62
CA PHE A 17 4.03 -2.66 -3.38
C PHE A 17 3.81 -3.41 -4.67
N CYS A 18 3.74 -4.73 -4.60
CA CYS A 18 3.57 -5.58 -5.78
C CYS A 18 2.47 -6.60 -5.51
N CYS A 19 1.70 -6.88 -6.54
CA CYS A 19 0.60 -7.83 -6.44
C CYS A 19 0.62 -8.70 -7.70
N ALA A 20 0.58 -10.00 -7.51
CA ALA A 20 0.62 -10.95 -8.63
C ALA A 20 -0.80 -11.36 -8.97
N GLU A 21 -1.36 -10.77 -10.03
CA GLU A 21 -2.73 -11.09 -10.46
C GLU A 21 -2.83 -10.88 -11.95
N SER A 22 -2.44 -11.90 -12.70
CA SER A 22 -2.34 -11.76 -14.15
C SER A 22 -3.67 -11.54 -14.85
N ARG A 23 -4.79 -11.88 -14.21
CA ARG A 23 -6.10 -11.76 -14.84
C ARG A 23 -6.90 -10.57 -14.35
N ALA A 24 -6.34 -9.76 -13.49
CA ALA A 24 -7.06 -8.61 -12.97
C ALA A 24 -7.21 -7.54 -14.04
N ARG A 25 -8.30 -6.80 -13.97
CA ARG A 25 -8.51 -5.64 -14.83
C ARG A 25 -8.00 -4.38 -14.16
N SER A 26 -8.10 -4.32 -12.84
CA SER A 26 -7.62 -3.17 -12.09
C SER A 26 -7.26 -3.62 -10.70
N ILE A 27 -6.23 -2.99 -10.14
CA ILE A 27 -5.84 -3.23 -8.76
C ILE A 27 -5.54 -1.89 -8.14
N SER A 28 -6.01 -1.69 -6.92
CA SER A 28 -5.70 -0.51 -6.13
C SER A 28 -5.10 -0.92 -4.81
N LEU A 29 -4.24 -0.07 -4.28
CA LEU A 29 -3.70 -0.23 -2.94
C LEU A 29 -4.47 0.67 -2.00
N VAL A 30 -5.02 0.11 -0.94
CA VAL A 30 -5.73 0.89 0.07
C VAL A 30 -5.11 0.61 1.42
N GLY A 31 -5.01 1.64 2.22
CA GLY A 31 -4.41 1.51 3.53
C GLY A 31 -4.66 2.75 4.38
N ASP A 32 -4.15 2.69 5.61
CA ASP A 32 -4.33 3.81 6.53
C ASP A 32 -3.57 5.05 6.08
N PHE A 33 -2.65 4.91 5.13
CA PHE A 33 -1.89 6.04 4.60
C PHE A 33 -2.65 6.78 3.49
N ASN A 34 -3.76 6.27 3.03
CA ASN A 34 -4.57 6.98 2.03
C ASN A 34 -6.06 6.93 2.38
N GLU A 35 -6.37 6.73 3.67
CA GLU A 35 -7.74 6.70 4.17
C GLU A 35 -8.58 5.63 3.48
N TRP A 36 -7.91 4.54 3.07
CA TRP A 36 -8.56 3.40 2.43
C TRP A 36 -9.30 3.79 1.16
N ASN A 37 -8.85 4.86 0.50
CA ASN A 37 -9.48 5.39 -0.69
C ASN A 37 -9.04 4.58 -1.92
N PRO A 38 -9.98 3.90 -2.61
CA PRO A 38 -9.60 3.06 -3.75
C PRO A 38 -9.10 3.84 -4.96
N ASN A 39 -9.24 5.16 -4.96
CA ASN A 39 -8.83 5.96 -6.09
C ASN A 39 -7.48 6.64 -5.89
N SER A 40 -6.88 6.52 -4.70
CA SER A 40 -5.65 7.25 -4.42
C SER A 40 -4.42 6.59 -5.00
N HIS A 41 -4.36 5.27 -4.99
CA HIS A 41 -3.15 4.55 -5.41
C HIS A 41 -3.51 3.39 -6.33
N PRO A 42 -3.95 3.69 -7.56
CA PRO A 42 -4.13 2.62 -8.53
C PRO A 42 -2.78 2.01 -8.88
N MET A 43 -2.76 0.69 -9.00
CA MET A 43 -1.55 -0.02 -9.37
C MET A 43 -1.47 -0.14 -10.88
N GLU A 44 -0.27 -0.35 -11.38
CA GLU A 44 -0.02 -0.45 -12.81
C GLU A 44 0.57 -1.80 -13.14
N PRO A 45 0.26 -2.34 -14.31
CA PRO A 45 0.97 -3.53 -14.78
C PRO A 45 2.45 -3.23 -14.86
N TRP A 46 3.26 -4.18 -14.40
CA TRP A 46 4.70 -3.96 -14.30
C TRP A 46 5.46 -5.05 -15.05
N ARG A 47 5.51 -6.21 -14.49
CA ARG A 47 6.12 -7.36 -15.13
C ARG A 47 5.01 -8.34 -15.43
N LYS A 48 5.36 -9.37 -16.19
CA LYS A 48 4.39 -10.36 -16.60
C LYS A 48 3.62 -10.88 -15.39
N GLY A 49 2.33 -10.58 -15.32
CA GLY A 49 1.47 -11.03 -14.25
C GLY A 49 1.57 -10.24 -12.96
N TRP A 50 2.40 -9.20 -12.89
CA TRP A 50 2.58 -8.40 -11.69
C TRP A 50 2.04 -6.99 -11.89
N TRP A 51 1.60 -6.40 -10.78
CA TRP A 51 1.18 -5.01 -10.71
C TRP A 51 1.99 -4.33 -9.62
N THR A 52 2.20 -3.03 -9.74
CA THR A 52 3.04 -2.32 -8.78
C THR A 52 2.56 -0.90 -8.57
N VAL A 53 2.91 -0.35 -7.42
CA VAL A 53 2.76 1.06 -7.11
C VAL A 53 3.79 1.40 -6.05
N GLN A 54 4.29 2.63 -6.10
CA GLN A 54 5.22 3.13 -5.08
C GLN A 54 4.53 4.20 -4.27
N VAL A 55 4.69 4.12 -2.95
CA VAL A 55 4.03 5.03 -2.02
C VAL A 55 5.05 5.49 -0.98
N PRO A 56 5.16 6.78 -0.74
CA PRO A 56 6.02 7.25 0.35
C PRO A 56 5.33 6.98 1.69
N LEU A 57 6.04 6.32 2.59
CA LEU A 57 5.52 5.99 3.91
C LEU A 57 6.49 6.46 4.97
N ASN A 58 5.95 6.97 6.06
CA ASN A 58 6.74 7.35 7.23
C ASN A 58 7.09 6.12 8.04
N PRO A 59 8.09 6.21 8.91
CA PRO A 59 8.38 5.12 9.84
C PRO A 59 7.15 4.77 10.66
N GLY A 60 7.04 3.49 11.01
CA GLY A 60 5.94 3.03 11.81
C GLY A 60 5.23 1.88 11.16
N ARG A 61 4.10 1.56 11.73
CA ARG A 61 3.31 0.40 11.36
C ARG A 61 2.14 0.87 10.50
N HIS A 62 1.97 0.25 9.34
CA HIS A 62 0.93 0.64 8.39
C HIS A 62 0.11 -0.57 7.99
N TYR A 63 -1.20 -0.37 7.88
CA TYR A 63 -2.16 -1.42 7.51
C TYR A 63 -2.62 -1.19 6.09
N TYR A 64 -2.75 -2.27 5.32
CA TYR A 64 -3.14 -2.11 3.93
C TYR A 64 -3.78 -3.38 3.38
N ARG A 65 -4.42 -3.24 2.23
CA ARG A 65 -4.95 -4.33 1.44
C ARG A 65 -4.87 -3.96 -0.02
N PHE A 66 -4.95 -4.97 -0.88
CA PHE A 66 -5.16 -4.76 -2.30
C PHE A 66 -6.65 -4.88 -2.60
N LEU A 67 -7.12 -4.07 -3.55
CA LEU A 67 -8.46 -4.25 -4.11
C LEU A 67 -8.27 -4.75 -5.53
N VAL A 68 -8.55 -6.02 -5.75
CA VAL A 68 -8.39 -6.65 -7.04
C VAL A 68 -9.76 -6.70 -7.69
N ASP A 69 -9.96 -5.91 -8.74
CA ASP A 69 -11.28 -5.78 -9.38
C ASP A 69 -12.36 -5.48 -8.34
N GLY A 70 -12.00 -4.62 -7.38
CA GLY A 70 -12.93 -4.21 -6.33
C GLY A 70 -13.04 -5.14 -5.14
N LYS A 71 -12.31 -6.26 -5.14
CA LYS A 71 -12.39 -7.23 -4.04
C LYS A 71 -11.13 -7.15 -3.20
N ALA A 72 -11.33 -7.14 -1.89
CA ALA A 72 -10.23 -7.01 -0.95
C ALA A 72 -9.40 -8.30 -0.91
N ARG A 73 -8.09 -8.14 -0.97
CA ARG A 73 -7.13 -9.24 -0.89
C ARG A 73 -6.02 -8.88 0.05
N LEU A 74 -5.58 -9.83 0.83
CA LEU A 74 -4.36 -9.65 1.62
C LEU A 74 -3.15 -9.78 0.72
N ASP A 75 -2.04 -9.18 1.15
CA ASP A 75 -0.76 -9.36 0.49
C ASP A 75 -0.14 -10.65 1.00
N PRO A 76 0.01 -11.67 0.16
CA PRO A 76 0.56 -12.94 0.64
C PRO A 76 2.04 -12.84 1.03
N HIS A 77 2.71 -11.76 0.65
CA HIS A 77 4.11 -11.56 0.99
C HIS A 77 4.30 -10.65 2.21
N ALA A 78 3.21 -10.20 2.84
CA ALA A 78 3.33 -9.40 4.04
C ALA A 78 3.87 -10.26 5.17
N GLU A 79 4.74 -9.67 5.98
CA GLU A 79 5.32 -10.41 7.10
C GLU A 79 4.35 -10.57 8.24
N GLU A 80 3.30 -9.79 8.26
CA GLU A 80 2.39 -9.78 9.38
C GLU A 80 0.99 -9.43 8.90
N THR A 81 -0.03 -9.98 9.57
CA THR A 81 -1.41 -9.55 9.39
C THR A 81 -1.95 -9.12 10.74
N ALA A 82 -3.00 -8.33 10.70
CA ALA A 82 -3.67 -7.86 11.89
C ALA A 82 -5.16 -7.79 11.59
N ARG A 83 -5.95 -7.46 12.60
CA ARG A 83 -7.37 -7.21 12.38
C ARG A 83 -7.63 -5.73 12.60
N ASP A 84 -8.46 -5.16 11.73
CA ASP A 84 -8.82 -3.77 11.87
C ASP A 84 -9.94 -3.63 12.90
N GLU A 85 -10.45 -2.41 13.05
CA GLU A 85 -11.47 -2.14 14.07
C GLU A 85 -12.79 -2.84 13.77
N HIS A 86 -12.97 -3.33 12.54
CA HIS A 86 -14.16 -4.07 12.15
C HIS A 86 -13.94 -5.58 12.24
N GLY A 87 -12.78 -6.02 12.71
CA GLY A 87 -12.47 -7.43 12.82
C GLY A 87 -12.01 -8.08 11.53
N GLU A 88 -11.76 -7.30 10.49
CA GLU A 88 -11.31 -7.84 9.21
C GLU A 88 -9.80 -7.84 9.13
N GLN A 89 -9.27 -8.83 8.43
CA GLN A 89 -7.83 -8.97 8.33
C GLN A 89 -7.23 -7.94 7.38
N VAL A 90 -6.09 -7.43 7.75
CA VAL A 90 -5.31 -6.50 6.93
C VAL A 90 -3.87 -6.96 6.94
N SER A 91 -3.14 -6.61 5.90
CA SER A 91 -1.71 -6.82 5.86
C SER A 91 -1.01 -5.68 6.59
N VAL A 92 0.17 -5.97 7.11
CA VAL A 92 0.92 -5.00 7.90
C VAL A 92 2.32 -4.85 7.33
N ILE A 93 2.76 -3.62 7.20
CA ILE A 93 4.16 -3.33 6.90
C ILE A 93 4.67 -2.39 8.00
N THR A 94 5.87 -2.69 8.48
CA THR A 94 6.48 -1.88 9.54
C THR A 94 7.80 -1.34 9.01
N LEU A 95 7.95 -0.02 9.11
CA LEU A 95 9.17 0.66 8.68
C LEU A 95 9.88 1.21 9.90
N ILE A 96 11.18 1.04 9.90
CA ILE A 96 12.01 1.45 11.04
C ILE A 96 12.46 2.90 10.91
#